data_279ebb8b81223c620738deb31bf51cec
#
_entry.id   279ebb8b81223c620738deb31bf51cec
#
_cell.length_a   1.000
_cell.length_b   1.000
_cell.length_c   1.000
_cell.angle_alpha   90.00
_cell.angle_beta   90.00
_cell.angle_gamma   90.00
#
_symmetry.space_group_name_H-M   'P 1'
#
loop_
_entity.id
_entity.type
_entity.pdbx_description
1 polymer ?
#
loop_
_entity_poly.entity_id
_entity_poly.type
_entity_poly.pdbx_seq_one_letter_code
_entity_poly.pdbx_strand_id
1 'polypeptide(L)' 'MKIKTEIQAVIWKINIEVGQKVDIGDTVVILESMKMEIPIESEFSGIVKEILINEGDQVNEDQELIILE' A
#
# COMPACT_ATOMS: atom_id res chain seq x y z
N MET A 1 6.09 1.64 11.62
CA MET A 1 6.65 1.19 10.31
C MET A 1 5.78 1.72 9.20
N LYS A 2 6.36 2.12 8.11
CA LYS A 2 5.63 2.76 7.00
C LYS A 2 5.87 2.01 5.71
N ILE A 3 4.79 1.78 4.96
CA ILE A 3 4.88 1.19 3.63
C ILE A 3 4.74 2.33 2.63
N LYS A 4 5.71 2.43 1.73
CA LYS A 4 5.78 3.50 0.72
C LYS A 4 5.72 2.89 -0.66
N THR A 5 5.28 3.69 -1.64
CA THR A 5 5.42 3.28 -3.03
C THR A 5 6.78 3.73 -3.57
N GLU A 6 7.36 2.93 -4.46
CA GLU A 6 8.60 3.29 -5.13
C GLU A 6 8.35 3.95 -6.48
N ILE A 7 7.10 3.96 -6.93
CA ILE A 7 6.75 4.47 -8.27
C ILE A 7 5.56 5.41 -8.21
N GLN A 8 5.44 6.25 -9.22
CA GLN A 8 4.27 7.08 -9.44
C GLN A 8 3.19 6.20 -10.10
N ALA A 9 2.00 6.19 -9.53
CA ALA A 9 0.92 5.33 -10.01
C ALA A 9 -0.42 5.78 -9.43
N VAL A 10 -1.48 5.04 -9.77
CA VAL A 10 -2.82 5.23 -9.22
C VAL A 10 -3.13 4.05 -8.30
N ILE A 11 -3.75 4.32 -7.17
CA ILE A 11 -4.18 3.26 -6.25
C ILE A 11 -5.39 2.56 -6.89
N TRP A 12 -5.21 1.32 -7.31
CA TRP A 12 -6.27 0.55 -7.94
C TRP A 12 -7.12 -0.19 -6.91
N LYS A 13 -6.46 -0.80 -5.92
CA LYS A 13 -7.16 -1.56 -4.90
C LYS A 13 -6.38 -1.55 -3.60
N ILE A 14 -7.11 -1.43 -2.48
CA ILE A 14 -6.55 -1.53 -1.14
C ILE A 14 -7.06 -2.85 -0.56
N ASN A 15 -6.14 -3.76 -0.23
CA ASN A 15 -6.48 -5.13 0.19
C ASN A 15 -6.48 -5.32 1.71
N ILE A 16 -6.34 -4.25 2.47
CA ILE A 16 -6.23 -4.32 3.93
C ILE A 16 -7.17 -3.33 4.59
N GLU A 17 -7.38 -3.53 5.89
CA GLU A 17 -8.20 -2.64 6.71
C GLU A 17 -7.43 -2.27 7.97
N VAL A 18 -7.77 -1.13 8.54
CA VAL A 18 -7.21 -0.69 9.83
C VAL A 18 -7.52 -1.75 10.89
N GLY A 19 -6.51 -2.12 11.68
CA GLY A 19 -6.63 -3.14 12.69
C GLY A 19 -6.26 -4.55 12.23
N GLN A 20 -6.10 -4.75 10.94
CA GLN A 20 -5.74 -6.06 10.38
C GLN A 20 -4.26 -6.35 10.61
N LYS A 21 -3.95 -7.62 10.88
CA LYS A 21 -2.56 -8.06 10.93
C LYS A 21 -2.03 -8.29 9.52
N VAL A 22 -0.83 -7.80 9.27
CA VAL A 22 -0.12 -7.95 8.00
C VAL A 22 1.19 -8.68 8.26
N ASP A 23 1.50 -9.65 7.41
CA ASP A 23 2.77 -10.36 7.44
C ASP A 23 3.67 -9.93 6.29
N ILE A 24 4.96 -10.18 6.43
CA ILE A 24 5.93 -9.91 5.36
C ILE A 24 5.52 -10.71 4.13
N GLY A 25 5.46 -10.03 2.98
CA GLY A 25 5.06 -10.65 1.71
C GLY A 25 3.59 -10.52 1.37
N ASP A 26 2.76 -10.07 2.31
CA ASP A 26 1.34 -9.86 2.02
C ASP A 26 1.17 -8.70 1.06
N THR A 27 0.28 -8.87 0.07
CA THR A 27 -0.08 -7.79 -0.85
C THR A 27 -1.05 -6.85 -0.15
N VAL A 28 -0.61 -5.64 0.13
CA VAL A 28 -1.42 -4.66 0.87
C VAL A 28 -2.17 -3.70 -0.04
N VAL A 29 -1.58 -3.35 -1.17
CA VAL A 29 -2.16 -2.40 -2.13
C VAL A 29 -1.80 -2.87 -3.53
N ILE A 30 -2.69 -2.65 -4.49
CA ILE A 30 -2.38 -2.88 -5.90
C ILE A 30 -2.42 -1.52 -6.59
N LEU A 31 -1.34 -1.18 -7.25
CA LEU A 31 -1.20 0.05 -8.02
C LEU A 31 -1.46 -0.23 -9.50
N GLU A 32 -1.88 0.78 -10.23
CA GLU A 32 -1.98 0.72 -11.67
C GLU A 32 -1.07 1.78 -12.29
N SER A 33 -0.23 1.35 -13.22
CA SER A 33 0.63 2.24 -13.98
C SER A 33 0.81 1.66 -15.37
N MET A 34 0.60 2.47 -16.39
CA MET A 34 0.79 2.06 -17.79
C MET A 34 0.00 0.80 -18.14
N LYS A 35 -1.24 0.71 -17.65
CA LYS A 35 -2.16 -0.42 -17.87
C LYS A 35 -1.68 -1.73 -17.25
N MET A 36 -0.75 -1.66 -16.30
CA MET A 36 -0.27 -2.82 -15.56
C MET A 36 -0.69 -2.72 -14.10
N GLU A 37 -1.05 -3.86 -13.50
CA GLU A 37 -1.33 -3.94 -12.09
C GLU A 37 -0.04 -4.32 -11.37
N ILE A 38 0.34 -3.52 -10.39
CA ILE A 38 1.60 -3.68 -9.66
C ILE A 38 1.28 -3.87 -8.18
N PRO A 39 1.49 -5.09 -7.64
CA PRO A 39 1.22 -5.31 -6.22
C PRO A 39 2.33 -4.72 -5.36
N ILE A 40 1.92 -4.11 -4.25
CA ILE A 40 2.85 -3.66 -3.21
C ILE A 40 2.76 -4.66 -2.07
N GLU A 41 3.86 -5.33 -1.80
CA GLU A 41 3.96 -6.31 -0.71
C GLU A 41 4.57 -5.66 0.51
N SER A 42 4.10 -6.05 1.69
CA SER A 42 4.66 -5.53 2.93
C SER A 42 6.05 -6.09 3.18
N GLU A 43 6.96 -5.22 3.55
CA GLU A 43 8.30 -5.60 4.01
C GLU A 43 8.32 -5.82 5.52
N PHE A 44 7.20 -5.55 6.19
CA PHE A 44 7.11 -5.59 7.65
C PHE A 44 5.93 -6.43 8.09
N SER A 45 6.04 -7.02 9.27
CA SER A 45 4.93 -7.65 9.97
C SER A 45 4.42 -6.69 11.04
N GLY A 46 3.11 -6.56 11.16
CA GLY A 46 2.52 -5.67 12.15
C GLY A 46 1.02 -5.51 11.96
N ILE A 47 0.45 -4.59 12.73
CA ILE A 47 -0.98 -4.27 12.66
C ILE A 47 -1.16 -2.96 11.89
N VAL A 48 -2.12 -2.91 10.99
CA VAL A 48 -2.42 -1.70 10.23
C VAL A 48 -2.96 -0.65 11.19
N LYS A 49 -2.21 0.43 11.35
CA LYS A 49 -2.59 1.54 12.21
C LYS A 49 -3.38 2.57 11.43
N GLU A 50 -2.93 2.90 10.24
CA GLU A 50 -3.55 3.94 9.43
C GLU A 50 -3.33 3.67 7.95
N ILE A 51 -4.35 3.96 7.15
CA ILE A 51 -4.27 3.90 5.69
C ILE A 51 -4.36 5.34 5.20
N LEU A 52 -3.31 5.82 4.52
CA LEU A 52 -3.16 7.23 4.16
C LEU A 52 -3.70 7.56 2.77
N ILE A 53 -4.23 6.55 2.06
CA ILE A 53 -4.65 6.70 0.67
C ILE A 53 -6.05 6.10 0.50
N ASN A 54 -6.68 6.46 -0.61
CA ASN A 54 -7.96 5.88 -1.02
C ASN A 54 -7.83 5.31 -2.42
N GLU A 55 -8.71 4.37 -2.77
CA GLU A 55 -8.77 3.85 -4.12
C GLU A 55 -9.07 4.98 -5.10
N GLY A 56 -8.34 5.01 -6.19
CA GLY A 56 -8.45 6.06 -7.18
C GLY A 56 -7.44 7.21 -7.02
N ASP A 57 -6.76 7.29 -5.87
CA ASP A 57 -5.78 8.33 -5.63
C ASP A 57 -4.54 8.15 -6.48
N GLN A 58 -3.98 9.27 -6.95
CA GLN A 58 -2.67 9.25 -7.58
C GLN A 58 -1.61 9.43 -6.51
N VAL A 59 -0.55 8.62 -6.58
CA VAL A 59 0.56 8.67 -5.64
C VAL A 59 1.87 8.91 -6.37
N ASN A 60 2.82 9.51 -5.66
CA ASN A 60 4.14 9.82 -6.20
C ASN A 60 5.19 8.93 -5.54
N GLU A 61 6.38 8.88 -6.16
CA GLU A 61 7.51 8.12 -5.59
C GLU A 61 7.75 8.49 -4.13
N ASP A 62 8.04 7.49 -3.32
CA ASP A 62 8.35 7.62 -1.90
C ASP A 62 7.19 8.12 -1.03
N GLN A 63 5.99 8.21 -1.58
CA GLN A 63 4.82 8.59 -0.80
C GLN A 63 4.44 7.47 0.16
N GLU A 64 4.16 7.83 1.40
CA GLU A 64 3.71 6.89 2.43
C GLU A 64 2.27 6.47 2.14
N LEU A 65 2.02 5.17 2.15
CA LEU A 65 0.70 4.63 1.86
C LEU A 65 0.00 4.10 3.10
N ILE A 66 0.75 3.40 3.96
CA ILE A 66 0.18 2.67 5.10
C ILE A 66 1.15 2.77 6.26
N ILE A 67 0.60 2.92 7.46
CA ILE A 67 1.36 2.90 8.70
C ILE A 67 1.02 1.63 9.48
N LEU A 68 2.04 0.87 9.83
CA LEU A 68 1.92 -0.33 10.67
C LEU A 68 2.50 -0.04 12.05
N GLU A 69 1.98 -0.73 13.06
CA GLU A 69 2.56 -0.70 14.39
C GLU A 69 2.90 -2.09 14.92
#